data_cfacfd267ec8db501e2ff2b434196060
#
_entry.id   cfacfd267ec8db501e2ff2b434196060
#
_cell.length_a   1.000
_cell.length_b   1.000
_cell.length_c   1.000
_cell.angle_alpha   90.00
_cell.angle_beta   90.00
_cell.angle_gamma   90.00
#
_symmetry.space_group_name_H-M   'P 1'
#
loop_
_entity.id
_entity.type
_entity.pdbx_description
1 polymer ?
#
loop_
_entity_poly.entity_id
_entity_poly.type
_entity_poly.pdbx_seq_one_letter_code
_entity_poly.pdbx_strand_id
1 'polypeptide(L)'
;MVDEVIQEFLLETRENLDVLDNELVAMEEVGADKRLLDSIFRSVHTIKGTCGFLELSKMEKVAHVGEGLLSKLRDGKLEVSKPIVDALLGMGDALRSMLDAVETTGQDGANDYPALVATLTALRDGGDPEAAAASVAAAPAVPAPAAPA
;
A
#
# COMPACT_ATOMS: atom_id res chain seq x y z
N MET A 1 21.83 13.83 -3.60
CA MET A 1 22.41 12.52 -3.35
C MET A 1 21.72 11.87 -2.17
N VAL A 2 21.39 10.59 -2.31
CA VAL A 2 20.69 9.87 -1.27
C VAL A 2 21.71 9.31 -0.29
N ASP A 3 21.50 9.49 1.00
CA ASP A 3 22.48 9.05 1.97
C ASP A 3 22.38 7.54 2.25
N GLU A 4 23.29 7.04 3.06
CA GLU A 4 23.43 5.60 3.31
C GLU A 4 22.18 5.03 3.99
N VAL A 5 21.56 5.79 4.88
CA VAL A 5 20.35 5.33 5.56
C VAL A 5 19.22 5.16 4.57
N ILE A 6 19.08 6.11 3.64
CA ILE A 6 18.05 6.04 2.62
C ILE A 6 18.31 4.89 1.67
N GLN A 7 19.58 4.66 1.29
CA GLN A 7 19.92 3.55 0.41
C GLN A 7 19.57 2.22 1.04
N GLU A 8 19.85 2.07 2.32
CA GLU A 8 19.50 0.83 3.03
C GLU A 8 17.99 0.67 3.13
N PHE A 9 17.27 1.75 3.41
CA PHE A 9 15.82 1.74 3.42
C PHE A 9 15.26 1.28 2.08
N LEU A 10 15.78 1.81 0.98
CA LEU A 10 15.31 1.44 -0.34
C LEU A 10 15.51 -0.04 -0.61
N LEU A 11 16.69 -0.56 -0.28
CA LEU A 11 16.99 -1.97 -0.50
C LEU A 11 16.06 -2.87 0.31
N GLU A 12 15.97 -2.61 1.61
CA GLU A 12 15.17 -3.44 2.50
C GLU A 12 13.69 -3.38 2.15
N THR A 13 13.20 -2.19 1.81
CA THR A 13 11.78 -2.03 1.51
C THR A 13 11.44 -2.70 0.20
N ARG A 14 12.31 -2.61 -0.80
CA ARG A 14 12.07 -3.31 -2.06
C ARG A 14 12.02 -4.82 -1.86
N GLU A 15 12.91 -5.36 -1.02
CA GLU A 15 12.87 -6.78 -0.70
C GLU A 15 11.58 -7.14 0.03
N ASN A 16 11.15 -6.32 0.97
CA ASN A 16 9.91 -6.55 1.69
C ASN A 16 8.71 -6.53 0.74
N LEU A 17 8.72 -5.63 -0.24
CA LEU A 17 7.62 -5.55 -1.20
C LEU A 17 7.58 -6.78 -2.11
N ASP A 18 8.74 -7.32 -2.48
CA ASP A 18 8.77 -8.55 -3.27
C ASP A 18 8.17 -9.73 -2.49
N VAL A 19 8.53 -9.86 -1.23
CA VAL A 19 7.97 -10.90 -0.36
C VAL A 19 6.46 -10.69 -0.20
N LEU A 20 6.06 -9.45 0.03
CA LEU A 20 4.65 -9.08 0.20
C LEU A 20 3.83 -9.49 -1.02
N ASP A 21 4.31 -9.17 -2.23
CA ASP A 21 3.60 -9.53 -3.45
C ASP A 21 3.41 -11.03 -3.57
N ASN A 22 4.47 -11.80 -3.30
CA ASN A 22 4.38 -13.26 -3.37
C ASN A 22 3.38 -13.79 -2.36
N GLU A 23 3.36 -13.22 -1.16
CA GLU A 23 2.45 -13.65 -0.12
C GLU A 23 0.99 -13.27 -0.43
N LEU A 24 0.80 -12.10 -1.05
CA LEU A 24 -0.54 -11.69 -1.46
C LEU A 24 -1.11 -12.60 -2.54
N VAL A 25 -0.28 -13.00 -3.49
CA VAL A 25 -0.70 -13.95 -4.53
C VAL A 25 -1.04 -15.30 -3.90
N ALA A 26 -0.22 -15.76 -2.96
CA ALA A 26 -0.47 -17.01 -2.26
C ALA A 26 -1.79 -16.94 -1.48
N MET A 27 -2.07 -15.79 -0.85
CA MET A 27 -3.30 -15.60 -0.09
C MET A 27 -4.53 -15.68 -0.98
N GLU A 28 -4.42 -15.23 -2.22
CA GLU A 28 -5.52 -15.33 -3.16
C GLU A 28 -5.88 -16.79 -3.43
N GLU A 29 -4.88 -17.67 -3.45
CA GLU A 29 -5.08 -19.08 -3.73
C GLU A 29 -5.58 -19.87 -2.52
N VAL A 30 -4.99 -19.62 -1.35
CA VAL A 30 -5.29 -20.45 -0.17
C VAL A 30 -6.30 -19.81 0.78
N GLY A 31 -6.61 -18.52 0.58
CA GLY A 31 -7.55 -17.83 1.46
C GLY A 31 -6.90 -17.34 2.74
N ALA A 32 -7.70 -17.13 3.76
CA ALA A 32 -7.23 -16.57 5.03
C ALA A 32 -6.44 -17.61 5.80
N ASP A 33 -5.13 -17.53 5.71
CA ASP A 33 -4.22 -18.38 6.47
C ASP A 33 -3.54 -17.48 7.51
N LYS A 34 -3.60 -17.89 8.77
CA LYS A 34 -3.15 -17.04 9.86
C LYS A 34 -1.67 -16.71 9.75
N ARG A 35 -0.82 -17.67 9.43
CA ARG A 35 0.60 -17.42 9.29
C ARG A 35 0.89 -16.45 8.18
N LEU A 36 0.20 -16.64 7.06
CA LEU A 36 0.37 -15.81 5.89
C LEU A 36 -0.08 -14.38 6.18
N LEU A 37 -1.25 -14.23 6.80
CA LEU A 37 -1.77 -12.92 7.16
C LEU A 37 -0.86 -12.22 8.16
N ASP A 38 -0.34 -12.95 9.16
CA ASP A 38 0.58 -12.37 10.13
C ASP A 38 1.86 -11.87 9.44
N SER A 39 2.38 -12.64 8.49
CA SER A 39 3.58 -12.26 7.76
C SER A 39 3.34 -11.02 6.90
N ILE A 40 2.22 -11.00 6.17
CA ILE A 40 1.85 -9.87 5.33
C ILE A 40 1.67 -8.61 6.19
N PHE A 41 0.95 -8.75 7.30
CA PHE A 41 0.72 -7.62 8.21
C PHE A 41 2.04 -7.08 8.74
N ARG A 42 2.95 -7.97 9.13
CA ARG A 42 4.25 -7.56 9.68
C ARG A 42 5.07 -6.78 8.65
N SER A 43 5.05 -7.24 7.39
CA SER A 43 5.78 -6.55 6.33
C SER A 43 5.25 -5.13 6.15
N VAL A 44 3.94 -4.98 6.08
CA VAL A 44 3.34 -3.66 5.89
C VAL A 44 3.57 -2.77 7.11
N HIS A 45 3.45 -3.35 8.30
CA HIS A 45 3.69 -2.60 9.54
C HIS A 45 5.12 -2.07 9.59
N THR A 46 6.09 -2.89 9.20
CA THR A 46 7.49 -2.50 9.17
C THR A 46 7.71 -1.36 8.16
N ILE A 47 7.13 -1.48 6.98
CA ILE A 47 7.24 -0.43 5.96
C ILE A 47 6.65 0.87 6.49
N LYS A 48 5.46 0.81 7.10
CA LYS A 48 4.82 1.99 7.67
C LYS A 48 5.71 2.65 8.73
N GLY A 49 6.25 1.85 9.63
CA GLY A 49 7.09 2.36 10.72
C GLY A 49 8.34 3.04 10.20
N THR A 50 9.00 2.42 9.23
CA THR A 50 10.22 2.99 8.66
C THR A 50 9.91 4.28 7.89
N CYS A 51 8.80 4.31 7.16
CA CYS A 51 8.38 5.52 6.46
C CYS A 51 8.11 6.66 7.43
N GLY A 52 7.49 6.36 8.57
CA GLY A 52 7.26 7.37 9.59
C GLY A 52 8.54 7.90 10.17
N PHE A 53 9.51 7.02 10.43
CA PHE A 53 10.81 7.43 10.94
C PHE A 53 11.54 8.36 9.97
N LEU A 54 11.42 8.09 8.67
CA LEU A 54 12.07 8.89 7.65
C LEU A 54 11.22 10.07 7.18
N GLU A 55 10.06 10.26 7.77
CA GLU A 55 9.15 11.37 7.46
C GLU A 55 8.63 11.33 6.02
N LEU A 56 8.45 10.12 5.48
CA LEU A 56 7.86 9.92 4.17
C LEU A 56 6.34 9.77 4.35
N SER A 57 5.67 10.88 4.53
CA SER A 57 4.28 10.90 5.00
C SER A 57 3.29 10.28 4.02
N LYS A 58 3.53 10.41 2.71
CA LYS A 58 2.63 9.83 1.72
C LYS A 58 2.74 8.32 1.68
N MET A 59 3.97 7.79 1.74
CA MET A 59 4.18 6.35 1.85
C MET A 59 3.57 5.83 3.14
N GLU A 60 3.79 6.54 4.23
CA GLU A 60 3.25 6.14 5.51
C GLU A 60 1.73 6.05 5.47
N LYS A 61 1.07 7.03 4.84
CA LYS A 61 -0.38 7.06 4.75
C LYS A 61 -0.91 5.86 3.96
N VAL A 62 -0.31 5.56 2.82
CA VAL A 62 -0.74 4.44 1.99
C VAL A 62 -0.56 3.14 2.76
N ALA A 63 0.60 2.95 3.38
CA ALA A 63 0.87 1.73 4.14
C ALA A 63 -0.06 1.62 5.35
N HIS A 64 -0.38 2.74 6.00
CA HIS A 64 -1.25 2.75 7.16
C HIS A 64 -2.67 2.27 6.80
N VAL A 65 -3.22 2.75 5.69
CA VAL A 65 -4.54 2.32 5.26
C VAL A 65 -4.53 0.83 4.91
N GLY A 66 -3.48 0.37 4.22
CA GLY A 66 -3.35 -1.06 3.93
C GLY A 66 -3.21 -1.90 5.19
N GLU A 67 -2.48 -1.39 6.17
CA GLU A 67 -2.36 -2.07 7.46
C GLU A 67 -3.72 -2.23 8.13
N GLY A 68 -4.56 -1.20 8.07
CA GLY A 68 -5.90 -1.28 8.63
C GLY A 68 -6.76 -2.34 7.98
N LEU A 69 -6.67 -2.46 6.66
CA LEU A 69 -7.38 -3.51 5.93
C LEU A 69 -6.88 -4.89 6.34
N LEU A 70 -5.56 -5.05 6.42
CA LEU A 70 -4.96 -6.32 6.81
C LEU A 70 -5.31 -6.70 8.24
N SER A 71 -5.42 -5.72 9.12
CA SER A 71 -5.82 -5.96 10.50
C SER A 71 -7.23 -6.58 10.56
N LYS A 72 -8.15 -6.07 9.74
CA LYS A 72 -9.50 -6.63 9.67
C LYS A 72 -9.51 -8.05 9.14
N LEU A 73 -8.68 -8.33 8.15
CA LEU A 73 -8.55 -9.70 7.62
C LEU A 73 -7.98 -10.63 8.69
N ARG A 74 -6.94 -10.18 9.39
CA ARG A 74 -6.30 -10.99 10.42
C ARG A 74 -7.24 -11.29 11.56
N ASP A 75 -8.10 -10.33 11.92
CA ASP A 75 -9.05 -10.47 13.01
C ASP A 75 -10.31 -11.23 12.60
N GLY A 76 -10.41 -11.67 11.35
CA GLY A 76 -11.57 -12.41 10.87
C GLY A 76 -12.79 -11.55 10.60
N LYS A 77 -12.64 -10.24 10.57
CA LYS A 77 -13.76 -9.32 10.34
C LYS A 77 -14.08 -9.16 8.87
N LEU A 78 -13.15 -9.51 8.00
CA LEU A 78 -13.35 -9.50 6.56
C LEU A 78 -12.81 -10.79 6.00
N GLU A 79 -13.37 -11.24 4.87
CA GLU A 79 -12.89 -12.43 4.19
C GLU A 79 -11.99 -12.02 3.03
N VAL A 80 -11.01 -12.86 2.74
CA VAL A 80 -10.12 -12.63 1.60
C VAL A 80 -10.93 -12.71 0.32
N SER A 81 -10.76 -11.74 -0.56
CA SER A 81 -11.45 -11.70 -1.84
C SER A 81 -10.52 -11.13 -2.89
N LYS A 82 -10.85 -11.35 -4.16
CA LYS A 82 -10.04 -10.82 -5.25
C LYS A 82 -9.92 -9.29 -5.20
N PRO A 83 -10.99 -8.52 -4.98
CA PRO A 83 -10.83 -7.08 -4.88
C PRO A 83 -9.87 -6.65 -3.77
N ILE A 84 -9.88 -7.35 -2.64
CA ILE A 84 -8.97 -7.03 -1.55
C ILE A 84 -7.53 -7.32 -1.95
N VAL A 85 -7.27 -8.48 -2.54
CA VAL A 85 -5.93 -8.83 -2.98
C VAL A 85 -5.44 -7.86 -4.05
N ASP A 86 -6.30 -7.54 -5.02
CA ASP A 86 -5.94 -6.61 -6.09
C ASP A 86 -5.59 -5.22 -5.52
N ALA A 87 -6.36 -4.75 -4.53
CA ALA A 87 -6.09 -3.45 -3.91
C ALA A 87 -4.76 -3.46 -3.15
N LEU A 88 -4.47 -4.56 -2.46
CA LEU A 88 -3.21 -4.66 -1.72
C LEU A 88 -2.01 -4.78 -2.67
N LEU A 89 -2.17 -5.47 -3.79
CA LEU A 89 -1.13 -5.49 -4.82
C LEU A 89 -0.92 -4.10 -5.41
N GLY A 90 -2.01 -3.36 -5.62
CA GLY A 90 -1.93 -1.96 -6.06
C GLY A 90 -1.19 -1.09 -5.06
N MET A 91 -1.38 -1.35 -3.76
CA MET A 91 -0.63 -0.67 -2.72
C MET A 91 0.87 -0.92 -2.89
N GLY A 92 1.25 -2.16 -3.14
CA GLY A 92 2.66 -2.48 -3.37
C GLY A 92 3.23 -1.74 -4.56
N ASP A 93 2.47 -1.66 -5.65
CA ASP A 93 2.91 -0.93 -6.84
C ASP A 93 3.07 0.56 -6.55
N ALA A 94 2.14 1.14 -5.80
CA ALA A 94 2.23 2.55 -5.42
C ALA A 94 3.46 2.80 -4.56
N LEU A 95 3.71 1.91 -3.60
CA LEU A 95 4.88 2.05 -2.74
C LEU A 95 6.18 1.95 -3.53
N ARG A 96 6.23 1.08 -4.54
CA ARG A 96 7.41 0.98 -5.42
C ARG A 96 7.63 2.27 -6.19
N SER A 97 6.57 2.87 -6.71
CA SER A 97 6.69 4.14 -7.43
C SER A 97 7.20 5.24 -6.50
N MET A 98 6.72 5.24 -5.25
CA MET A 98 7.19 6.22 -4.28
C MET A 98 8.65 5.98 -3.92
N LEU A 99 9.09 4.71 -3.84
CA LEU A 99 10.50 4.40 -3.60
C LEU A 99 11.37 4.92 -4.73
N ASP A 100 10.91 4.81 -5.97
CA ASP A 100 11.65 5.36 -7.11
C ASP A 100 11.82 6.86 -6.96
N ALA A 101 10.79 7.54 -6.49
CA ALA A 101 10.86 8.98 -6.24
C ALA A 101 11.85 9.30 -5.12
N VAL A 102 11.84 8.49 -4.06
CA VAL A 102 12.79 8.67 -2.95
C VAL A 102 14.22 8.51 -3.44
N GLU A 103 14.45 7.52 -4.29
CA GLU A 103 15.78 7.28 -4.84
C GLU A 103 16.28 8.47 -5.66
N THR A 104 15.37 9.10 -6.40
CA THR A 104 15.74 10.19 -7.30
C THR A 104 15.79 11.55 -6.60
N THR A 105 14.86 11.80 -5.67
CA THR A 105 14.69 13.14 -5.09
C THR A 105 14.87 13.21 -3.59
N GLY A 106 14.89 12.07 -2.90
CA GLY A 106 14.91 12.01 -1.44
C GLY A 106 13.55 12.16 -0.81
N GLN A 107 12.50 12.33 -1.61
CA GLN A 107 11.12 12.48 -1.15
C GLN A 107 10.22 11.47 -1.83
N ASP A 108 9.05 11.21 -1.24
CA ASP A 108 8.15 10.18 -1.75
C ASP A 108 7.25 10.65 -2.90
N GLY A 109 7.56 11.79 -3.49
CA GLY A 109 6.90 12.25 -4.70
C GLY A 109 5.66 13.06 -4.43
N ALA A 110 5.00 13.48 -5.50
CA ALA A 110 3.84 14.36 -5.42
C ALA A 110 2.51 13.61 -5.46
N ASN A 111 2.51 12.33 -5.83
CA ASN A 111 1.28 11.57 -5.97
C ASN A 111 0.82 11.02 -4.64
N ASP A 112 -0.42 11.33 -4.25
CA ASP A 112 -1.02 10.84 -3.00
C ASP A 112 -1.82 9.56 -3.20
N TYR A 113 -1.99 9.11 -4.42
CA TYR A 113 -2.77 7.91 -4.77
C TYR A 113 -4.17 7.93 -4.16
N PRO A 114 -4.95 8.99 -4.40
CA PRO A 114 -6.25 9.13 -3.73
C PRO A 114 -7.23 8.02 -4.08
N ALA A 115 -7.23 7.54 -5.33
CA ALA A 115 -8.14 6.46 -5.71
C ALA A 115 -7.80 5.17 -4.98
N LEU A 116 -6.51 4.87 -4.87
CA LEU A 116 -6.07 3.67 -4.15
C LEU A 116 -6.41 3.78 -2.66
N VAL A 117 -6.15 4.93 -2.05
CA VAL A 117 -6.46 5.14 -0.63
C VAL A 117 -7.96 5.00 -0.40
N ALA A 118 -8.79 5.54 -1.30
CA ALA A 118 -10.24 5.41 -1.20
C ALA A 118 -10.68 3.96 -1.32
N THR A 119 -10.08 3.21 -2.24
CA THR A 119 -10.39 1.79 -2.43
C THR A 119 -10.02 0.99 -1.19
N LEU A 120 -8.82 1.19 -0.67
CA LEU A 120 -8.37 0.48 0.54
C LEU A 120 -9.25 0.82 1.74
N THR A 121 -9.62 2.09 1.87
CA THR A 121 -10.47 2.54 2.97
C THR A 121 -11.85 1.92 2.87
N ALA A 122 -12.43 1.90 1.67
CA ALA A 122 -13.75 1.32 1.46
C ALA A 122 -13.76 -0.17 1.78
N LEU A 123 -12.72 -0.89 1.34
CA LEU A 123 -12.60 -2.31 1.63
C LEU A 123 -12.45 -2.55 3.13
N ARG A 124 -11.63 -1.73 3.79
CA ARG A 124 -11.43 -1.83 5.23
C ARG A 124 -12.76 -1.66 5.97
N ASP A 125 -13.60 -0.75 5.49
CA ASP A 125 -14.86 -0.43 6.14
C ASP A 125 -16.01 -1.30 5.64
N GLY A 126 -15.73 -2.27 4.77
CA GLY A 126 -16.74 -3.19 4.25
C GLY A 126 -17.57 -2.62 3.12
N GLY A 127 -17.15 -1.52 2.52
CA GLY A 127 -17.88 -0.88 1.43
C GLY A 127 -17.52 -1.42 0.06
N ASP A 128 -18.09 -0.78 -0.97
CA ASP A 128 -17.89 -1.17 -2.35
C ASP A 128 -16.63 -0.49 -2.89
N PRO A 129 -15.57 -1.25 -3.17
CA PRO A 129 -14.33 -0.64 -3.66
C PRO A 129 -14.48 0.01 -5.05
N GLU A 130 -15.33 -0.56 -5.90
CA GLU A 130 -15.53 0.00 -7.22
C GLU A 130 -16.22 1.35 -7.16
N ALA A 131 -17.22 1.48 -6.27
CA ALA A 131 -17.92 2.75 -6.12
C ALA A 131 -16.98 3.81 -5.55
N ALA A 132 -16.13 3.43 -4.58
CA ALA A 132 -15.18 4.37 -3.99
C ALA A 132 -14.16 4.85 -5.02
N ALA A 133 -13.62 3.92 -5.81
CA ALA A 133 -12.64 4.28 -6.83
C ALA A 133 -13.27 5.14 -7.91
N ALA A 134 -14.49 4.81 -8.33
CA ALA A 134 -15.19 5.59 -9.34
C ALA A 134 -15.48 7.00 -8.85
N SER A 135 -15.84 7.14 -7.58
CA SER A 135 -16.13 8.45 -7.01
C SER A 135 -14.88 9.34 -7.03
N VAL A 136 -13.73 8.78 -6.68
CA VAL A 136 -12.49 9.53 -6.72
C VAL A 136 -12.08 9.86 -8.16
N ALA A 137 -12.22 8.88 -9.05
CA ALA A 137 -11.84 9.08 -10.45
C ALA A 137 -12.72 10.11 -11.13
N ALA A 138 -13.96 10.26 -10.69
CA ALA A 138 -14.87 11.24 -11.25
C ALA A 138 -14.65 12.65 -10.74
N ALA A 139 -13.81 12.81 -9.73
CA ALA A 139 -13.57 14.13 -9.16
C ALA A 139 -12.91 15.04 -10.19
N PRO A 140 -13.39 16.26 -10.32
CA PRO A 140 -12.86 17.14 -11.36
C PRO A 140 -11.42 17.52 -11.14
N ALA A 141 -10.94 17.37 -9.97
CA ALA A 141 -9.58 17.75 -9.67
C ALA A 141 -8.56 16.82 -10.23
N VAL A 142 -8.97 15.80 -10.84
CA VAL A 142 -8.09 14.81 -11.23
C VAL A 142 -7.20 15.13 -12.32
N PRO A 143 -7.01 15.92 -12.87
CA PRO A 143 -5.96 16.00 -13.83
C PRO A 143 -4.65 15.77 -13.28
N ALA A 144 -4.92 15.75 -13.21
CA ALA A 144 -4.00 15.60 -13.06
C ALA A 144 -3.22 15.14 -12.90
N PRO A 145 -3.31 15.00 -13.05
CA PRO A 145 -2.70 14.45 -13.02
C PRO A 145 -2.01 14.14 -12.78
N ALA A 146 -2.51 14.26 -12.78
CA ALA A 146 -2.07 13.98 -12.58
C ALA A 146 -1.38 13.78 -12.42
N ALA A 147 -1.49 13.90 -12.56
CA ALA A 147 -0.88 13.73 -12.39
C ALA A 147 -0.14 13.59 -12.22
N PRO A 148 0.09 13.65 -12.39
CA PRO A 148 0.94 13.24 -12.42
C PRO A 148 1.69 12.91 -11.90
N ALA A 149 1.63 12.88 -11.95
CA ALA A 149 2.29 12.60 -11.67
C ALA A 149 3.01 12.17 -11.45
#